data_e2830f3ba90992abb22bebed586b30e6
#
_entry.id   e2830f3ba90992abb22bebed586b30e6
#
_cell.length_a   1.000
_cell.length_b   1.000
_cell.length_c   1.000
_cell.angle_alpha   90.00
_cell.angle_beta   90.00
_cell.angle_gamma   90.00
#
_symmetry.space_group_name_H-M   'P 1'
#
loop_
_entity.id
_entity.type
_entity.pdbx_description
1 polymer ?
#
loop_
_entity_poly.entity_id
_entity_poly.type
_entity_poly.pdbx_seq_one_letter_code
_entity_poly.pdbx_strand_id
1 'polypeptide(L)'
;ADNFSRYDAEDMAVMREKGTKVLWQVDYAGRAAEFADAAKLGAWLDRVVSSVAANGMDGYSFTGIPNAGDPAAVQAAALIVSKLSADESKLLVFEGNPLFVAEADRAKVDYFILDTEKTEDVGDVKLQILNATGYAAVPASKLLLAAEAGAPLKDEDRVEYAAVEEMSRRVIAYGPLCGLGAYNIGNDYYNADMNYKMIRQAIQTLNPSK
;
A
#
# COMPACT_ATOMS: atom_id res chain seq x y z
N ALA A 1 -21.16 0.30 0.54
CA ALA A 1 -21.44 1.72 0.31
C ALA A 1 -20.12 2.45 0.37
N ASP A 2 -19.74 3.09 -0.73
CA ASP A 2 -18.51 3.85 -0.85
C ASP A 2 -18.65 5.07 0.08
N ASN A 3 -17.81 5.10 1.13
CA ASN A 3 -18.05 6.01 2.23
C ASN A 3 -17.24 7.30 2.08
N PHE A 4 -17.42 8.00 0.96
CA PHE A 4 -16.84 9.33 0.71
C PHE A 4 -17.34 10.40 1.71
N SER A 5 -18.42 10.14 2.46
CA SER A 5 -18.99 11.07 3.42
C SER A 5 -18.13 11.30 4.68
N ARG A 6 -17.00 10.60 4.82
CA ARG A 6 -16.08 10.74 5.96
C ARG A 6 -14.86 11.60 5.67
N TYR A 7 -14.72 12.12 4.45
CA TYR A 7 -13.60 12.97 4.11
C TYR A 7 -13.97 14.43 4.33
N ASP A 8 -13.28 15.04 5.27
CA ASP A 8 -13.35 16.46 5.47
C ASP A 8 -12.45 17.17 4.44
N ALA A 9 -13.04 18.10 3.68
CA ALA A 9 -12.30 18.83 2.66
C ALA A 9 -11.23 19.76 3.25
N GLU A 10 -11.44 20.24 4.48
CA GLU A 10 -10.47 21.08 5.18
C GLU A 10 -9.26 20.27 5.62
N ASP A 11 -9.47 19.06 6.20
CA ASP A 11 -8.40 18.13 6.55
C ASP A 11 -7.57 17.73 5.33
N MET A 12 -8.24 17.46 4.20
CA MET A 12 -7.58 17.16 2.93
C MET A 12 -6.72 18.30 2.42
N ALA A 13 -7.19 19.54 2.57
CA ALA A 13 -6.43 20.74 2.17
C ALA A 13 -5.16 20.89 3.02
N VAL A 14 -5.26 20.69 4.34
CA VAL A 14 -4.10 20.73 5.26
C VAL A 14 -3.08 19.63 4.90
N MET A 15 -3.52 18.41 4.62
CA MET A 15 -2.62 17.34 4.20
C MET A 15 -1.87 17.69 2.92
N ARG A 16 -2.56 18.22 1.91
CA ARG A 16 -1.94 18.62 0.65
C ARG A 16 -0.95 19.77 0.82
N GLU A 17 -1.27 20.75 1.66
CA GLU A 17 -0.34 21.84 2.00
C GLU A 17 0.98 21.30 2.58
N LYS A 18 0.92 20.19 3.29
CA LYS A 18 2.10 19.46 3.82
C LYS A 18 2.77 18.55 2.79
N GLY A 19 2.28 18.49 1.56
CA GLY A 19 2.80 17.61 0.51
C GLY A 19 2.29 16.17 0.59
N THR A 20 1.35 15.88 1.49
CA THR A 20 0.75 14.54 1.62
C THR A 20 -0.17 14.26 0.44
N LYS A 21 -0.06 13.06 -0.13
CA LYS A 21 -0.94 12.54 -1.17
C LYS A 21 -2.05 11.71 -0.55
N VAL A 22 -3.26 11.88 -1.02
CA VAL A 22 -4.44 11.14 -0.53
C VAL A 22 -4.94 10.21 -1.63
N LEU A 23 -4.89 8.92 -1.36
CA LEU A 23 -5.27 7.88 -2.30
C LEU A 23 -6.57 7.20 -1.88
N TRP A 24 -7.36 6.79 -2.87
CA TRP A 24 -8.50 5.91 -2.63
C TRP A 24 -8.06 4.46 -2.63
N GLN A 25 -8.41 3.70 -1.58
CA GLN A 25 -8.10 2.27 -1.52
C GLN A 25 -9.17 1.44 -2.26
N VAL A 26 -8.70 0.58 -3.15
CA VAL A 26 -9.47 -0.43 -3.88
C VAL A 26 -9.12 -1.80 -3.33
N ASP A 27 -10.04 -2.39 -2.57
CA ASP A 27 -9.87 -3.73 -2.00
C ASP A 27 -10.57 -4.78 -2.87
N TYR A 28 -9.79 -5.60 -3.57
CA TYR A 28 -10.31 -6.71 -4.38
C TYR A 28 -10.83 -7.85 -3.49
N ALA A 29 -10.12 -8.22 -2.42
CA ALA A 29 -10.48 -9.38 -1.60
C ALA A 29 -11.86 -9.22 -0.95
N GLY A 30 -12.17 -8.03 -0.45
CA GLY A 30 -13.47 -7.72 0.14
C GLY A 30 -14.64 -7.78 -0.84
N ARG A 31 -14.36 -7.83 -2.16
CA ARG A 31 -15.35 -7.82 -3.23
C ARG A 31 -15.14 -8.87 -4.32
N ALA A 32 -14.29 -9.87 -4.07
CA ALA A 32 -13.91 -10.86 -5.08
C ALA A 32 -15.12 -11.53 -5.76
N ALA A 33 -16.19 -11.84 -5.02
CA ALA A 33 -17.41 -12.42 -5.57
C ALA A 33 -18.18 -11.48 -6.52
N GLU A 34 -18.16 -10.17 -6.25
CA GLU A 34 -18.72 -9.14 -7.16
C GLU A 34 -17.86 -8.98 -8.40
N PHE A 35 -16.55 -9.06 -8.25
CA PHE A 35 -15.56 -8.76 -9.26
C PHE A 35 -15.19 -9.95 -10.16
N ALA A 36 -15.73 -11.13 -9.90
CA ALA A 36 -15.65 -12.25 -10.83
C ALA A 36 -16.24 -11.94 -12.22
N ASP A 37 -17.13 -10.94 -12.29
CA ASP A 37 -17.69 -10.40 -13.53
C ASP A 37 -16.93 -9.13 -13.94
N ALA A 38 -16.18 -9.20 -15.02
CA ALA A 38 -15.36 -8.10 -15.53
C ALA A 38 -16.18 -6.83 -15.87
N ALA A 39 -17.44 -6.99 -16.31
CA ALA A 39 -18.30 -5.84 -16.62
C ALA A 39 -18.72 -5.11 -15.34
N LYS A 40 -19.03 -5.85 -14.28
CA LYS A 40 -19.35 -5.27 -12.97
C LYS A 40 -18.13 -4.59 -12.36
N LEU A 41 -16.97 -5.23 -12.43
CA LEU A 41 -15.70 -4.64 -11.97
C LEU A 41 -15.42 -3.35 -12.75
N GLY A 42 -15.52 -3.37 -14.06
CA GLY A 42 -15.31 -2.20 -14.92
C GLY A 42 -16.23 -1.04 -14.55
N ALA A 43 -17.53 -1.30 -14.40
CA ALA A 43 -18.51 -0.28 -14.04
C ALA A 43 -18.28 0.28 -12.62
N TRP A 44 -17.79 -0.54 -11.70
CA TRP A 44 -17.41 -0.07 -10.35
C TRP A 44 -16.16 0.81 -10.41
N LEU A 45 -15.12 0.40 -11.15
CA LEU A 45 -13.89 1.20 -11.31
C LEU A 45 -14.19 2.56 -11.97
N ASP A 46 -15.10 2.62 -12.96
CA ASP A 46 -15.50 3.90 -13.55
C ASP A 46 -16.13 4.84 -12.52
N ARG A 47 -16.92 4.30 -11.57
CA ARG A 47 -17.42 5.10 -10.44
C ARG A 47 -16.31 5.54 -9.49
N VAL A 48 -15.35 4.67 -9.19
CA VAL A 48 -14.19 5.02 -8.36
C VAL A 48 -13.39 6.15 -9.00
N VAL A 49 -13.07 6.04 -10.28
CA VAL A 49 -12.35 7.09 -11.04
C VAL A 49 -13.10 8.42 -10.98
N SER A 50 -14.41 8.40 -11.25
CA SER A 50 -15.25 9.60 -11.18
C SER A 50 -15.27 10.21 -9.78
N SER A 51 -15.35 9.38 -8.74
CA SER A 51 -15.37 9.83 -7.35
C SER A 51 -14.03 10.40 -6.91
N VAL A 52 -12.92 9.79 -7.28
CA VAL A 52 -11.56 10.27 -7.00
C VAL A 52 -11.35 11.65 -7.64
N ALA A 53 -11.78 11.83 -8.89
CA ALA A 53 -11.71 13.11 -9.58
C ALA A 53 -12.58 14.18 -8.91
N ALA A 54 -13.83 13.85 -8.58
CA ALA A 54 -14.78 14.77 -7.94
C ALA A 54 -14.34 15.25 -6.55
N ASN A 55 -13.65 14.37 -5.80
CA ASN A 55 -13.12 14.68 -4.46
C ASN A 55 -11.66 15.19 -4.50
N GLY A 56 -11.08 15.37 -5.67
CA GLY A 56 -9.73 15.89 -5.86
C GLY A 56 -8.65 15.01 -5.21
N MET A 57 -8.85 13.70 -5.11
CA MET A 57 -7.84 12.77 -4.60
C MET A 57 -6.67 12.62 -5.56
N ASP A 58 -5.51 12.23 -5.02
CA ASP A 58 -4.25 12.20 -5.77
C ASP A 58 -4.02 10.87 -6.51
N GLY A 59 -4.82 9.84 -6.25
CA GLY A 59 -4.68 8.54 -6.89
C GLY A 59 -5.35 7.40 -6.17
N TYR A 60 -4.80 6.21 -6.37
CA TYR A 60 -5.39 4.94 -5.94
C TYR A 60 -4.35 4.04 -5.28
N SER A 61 -4.78 3.28 -4.27
CA SER A 61 -4.06 2.10 -3.77
C SER A 61 -4.94 0.89 -3.96
N PHE A 62 -4.45 -0.18 -4.57
CA PHE A 62 -5.23 -1.40 -4.69
C PHE A 62 -4.51 -2.57 -4.01
N THR A 63 -5.32 -3.41 -3.38
CA THR A 63 -4.88 -4.53 -2.54
C THR A 63 -5.77 -5.76 -2.72
N GLY A 64 -5.39 -6.85 -2.09
CA GLY A 64 -6.24 -8.04 -1.99
C GLY A 64 -6.25 -8.93 -3.22
N ILE A 65 -5.31 -8.79 -4.15
CA ILE A 65 -5.15 -9.74 -5.26
C ILE A 65 -4.55 -11.04 -4.68
N PRO A 66 -5.31 -12.14 -4.65
CA PRO A 66 -4.97 -13.25 -3.79
C PRO A 66 -3.82 -14.11 -4.32
N ASN A 67 -3.65 -14.21 -5.64
CA ASN A 67 -2.74 -15.21 -6.21
C ASN A 67 -2.55 -15.01 -7.71
N ALA A 68 -1.31 -15.09 -8.19
CA ALA A 68 -0.99 -15.10 -9.62
C ALA A 68 -1.47 -16.36 -10.36
N GLY A 69 -1.82 -17.42 -9.63
CA GLY A 69 -2.34 -18.67 -10.20
C GLY A 69 -3.85 -18.70 -10.45
N ASP A 70 -4.58 -17.69 -9.98
CA ASP A 70 -6.02 -17.54 -10.24
C ASP A 70 -6.25 -16.68 -11.49
N PRO A 71 -6.75 -17.25 -12.61
CA PRO A 71 -6.99 -16.50 -13.84
C PRO A 71 -7.96 -15.33 -13.67
N ALA A 72 -8.95 -15.46 -12.79
CA ALA A 72 -9.91 -14.39 -12.53
C ALA A 72 -9.24 -13.21 -11.80
N ALA A 73 -8.38 -13.51 -10.83
CA ALA A 73 -7.60 -12.50 -10.12
C ALA A 73 -6.61 -11.78 -11.05
N VAL A 74 -5.95 -12.51 -11.95
CA VAL A 74 -5.05 -11.91 -12.96
C VAL A 74 -5.81 -10.97 -13.90
N GLN A 75 -6.99 -11.39 -14.38
CA GLN A 75 -7.83 -10.54 -15.23
C GLN A 75 -8.32 -9.30 -14.47
N ALA A 76 -8.72 -9.45 -13.22
CA ALA A 76 -9.14 -8.33 -12.38
C ALA A 76 -7.98 -7.34 -12.17
N ALA A 77 -6.78 -7.83 -11.84
CA ALA A 77 -5.60 -6.98 -11.68
C ALA A 77 -5.28 -6.20 -12.97
N ALA A 78 -5.33 -6.85 -14.12
CA ALA A 78 -5.11 -6.20 -15.42
C ALA A 78 -6.14 -5.10 -15.70
N LEU A 79 -7.42 -5.36 -15.42
CA LEU A 79 -8.48 -4.36 -15.60
C LEU A 79 -8.33 -3.19 -14.61
N ILE A 80 -8.01 -3.47 -13.34
CA ILE A 80 -7.75 -2.46 -12.31
C ILE A 80 -6.60 -1.56 -12.76
N VAL A 81 -5.44 -2.13 -13.11
CA VAL A 81 -4.28 -1.35 -13.56
C VAL A 81 -4.64 -0.54 -14.81
N SER A 82 -5.27 -1.14 -15.81
CA SER A 82 -5.66 -0.45 -17.05
C SER A 82 -6.56 0.76 -16.80
N LYS A 83 -7.54 0.62 -15.92
CA LYS A 83 -8.51 1.69 -15.61
C LYS A 83 -7.90 2.79 -14.75
N LEU A 84 -7.16 2.41 -13.70
CA LEU A 84 -6.66 3.36 -12.71
C LEU A 84 -5.40 4.11 -13.19
N SER A 85 -4.62 3.53 -14.11
CA SER A 85 -3.46 4.20 -14.71
C SER A 85 -3.79 5.03 -15.95
N ALA A 86 -5.07 5.13 -16.34
CA ALA A 86 -5.47 5.87 -17.54
C ALA A 86 -5.24 7.38 -17.43
N ASP A 87 -5.26 7.93 -16.23
CA ASP A 87 -4.87 9.31 -15.93
C ASP A 87 -3.49 9.32 -15.27
N GLU A 88 -2.46 9.63 -16.06
CA GLU A 88 -1.05 9.68 -15.61
C GLU A 88 -0.78 10.74 -14.52
N SER A 89 -1.72 11.66 -14.27
CA SER A 89 -1.62 12.62 -13.17
C SER A 89 -1.95 12.00 -11.81
N LYS A 90 -2.50 10.78 -11.78
CA LYS A 90 -2.90 10.05 -10.58
C LYS A 90 -1.90 8.97 -10.23
N LEU A 91 -1.53 8.90 -8.96
CA LEU A 91 -0.68 7.83 -8.45
C LEU A 91 -1.44 6.50 -8.43
N LEU A 92 -0.74 5.44 -8.78
CA LEU A 92 -1.22 4.07 -8.63
C LEU A 92 -0.25 3.27 -7.75
N VAL A 93 -0.74 2.84 -6.60
CA VAL A 93 0.00 2.02 -5.64
C VAL A 93 -0.58 0.62 -5.59
N PHE A 94 0.25 -0.39 -5.57
CA PHE A 94 -0.14 -1.78 -5.35
C PHE A 94 0.38 -2.27 -4.00
N GLU A 95 -0.53 -2.84 -3.20
CA GLU A 95 -0.19 -3.48 -1.93
C GLU A 95 -0.21 -4.99 -2.12
N GLY A 96 0.95 -5.63 -1.97
CA GLY A 96 1.12 -7.08 -2.14
C GLY A 96 2.33 -7.47 -2.98
N ASN A 97 2.36 -8.74 -3.39
CA ASN A 97 3.46 -9.28 -4.19
C ASN A 97 3.41 -8.77 -5.64
N PRO A 98 4.43 -8.06 -6.14
CA PRO A 98 4.46 -7.54 -7.51
C PRO A 98 4.30 -8.59 -8.61
N LEU A 99 4.61 -9.85 -8.31
CA LEU A 99 4.39 -10.96 -9.25
C LEU A 99 2.91 -11.21 -9.58
N PHE A 100 1.99 -10.68 -8.76
CA PHE A 100 0.55 -10.79 -9.01
C PHE A 100 0.04 -9.77 -10.02
N VAL A 101 0.86 -8.80 -10.38
CA VAL A 101 0.61 -7.86 -11.49
C VAL A 101 1.32 -8.38 -12.74
N ALA A 102 0.62 -8.44 -13.87
CA ALA A 102 1.19 -8.88 -15.13
C ALA A 102 2.42 -8.03 -15.50
N GLU A 103 3.45 -8.66 -16.08
CA GLU A 103 4.71 -7.99 -16.41
C GLU A 103 4.52 -6.70 -17.21
N ALA A 104 3.64 -6.73 -18.22
CA ALA A 104 3.33 -5.57 -19.06
C ALA A 104 2.67 -4.40 -18.31
N ASP A 105 2.08 -4.68 -17.14
CA ASP A 105 1.35 -3.70 -16.35
C ASP A 105 2.15 -3.14 -15.18
N ARG A 106 3.23 -3.82 -14.75
CA ARG A 106 4.05 -3.39 -13.60
C ARG A 106 4.64 -2.00 -13.78
N ALA A 107 5.01 -1.64 -15.00
CA ALA A 107 5.56 -0.32 -15.30
C ALA A 107 4.57 0.83 -15.03
N LYS A 108 3.26 0.56 -15.11
CA LYS A 108 2.17 1.52 -14.87
C LYS A 108 1.90 1.75 -13.38
N VAL A 109 2.42 0.91 -12.50
CA VAL A 109 2.31 1.06 -11.05
C VAL A 109 3.46 1.95 -10.58
N ASP A 110 3.15 2.99 -9.81
CA ASP A 110 4.15 3.93 -9.30
C ASP A 110 4.93 3.34 -8.14
N TYR A 111 4.23 2.70 -7.19
CA TYR A 111 4.83 2.12 -5.99
C TYR A 111 4.21 0.77 -5.64
N PHE A 112 5.02 -0.10 -5.04
CA PHE A 112 4.60 -1.38 -4.49
C PHE A 112 4.89 -1.41 -2.99
N ILE A 113 3.87 -1.71 -2.19
CA ILE A 113 4.01 -1.96 -0.76
C ILE A 113 4.04 -3.47 -0.57
N LEU A 114 5.17 -4.01 -0.15
CA LEU A 114 5.35 -5.45 0.06
C LEU A 114 4.68 -5.88 1.38
N ASP A 115 4.05 -7.07 1.40
CA ASP A 115 3.36 -7.65 2.56
C ASP A 115 4.36 -8.11 3.63
N THR A 116 5.10 -7.19 4.21
CA THR A 116 6.12 -7.48 5.24
C THR A 116 5.65 -7.19 6.65
N GLU A 117 4.44 -6.65 6.84
CA GLU A 117 3.89 -6.27 8.15
C GLU A 117 3.61 -7.47 9.06
N LYS A 118 3.51 -8.67 8.50
CA LYS A 118 3.22 -9.91 9.24
C LYS A 118 4.46 -10.72 9.57
N THR A 119 5.66 -10.22 9.26
CA THR A 119 6.89 -10.94 9.57
C THR A 119 8.02 -10.00 9.95
N GLU A 120 8.75 -10.36 10.99
CA GLU A 120 10.03 -9.74 11.34
C GLU A 120 11.22 -10.57 10.87
N ASP A 121 10.99 -11.75 10.30
CA ASP A 121 12.06 -12.60 9.83
C ASP A 121 12.85 -11.94 8.70
N VAL A 122 14.15 -11.81 8.92
CA VAL A 122 15.06 -11.14 7.97
C VAL A 122 15.13 -11.88 6.63
N GLY A 123 15.04 -13.21 6.68
CA GLY A 123 15.07 -14.05 5.48
C GLY A 123 13.84 -13.83 4.62
N ASP A 124 12.67 -13.77 5.23
CA ASP A 124 11.39 -13.56 4.53
C ASP A 124 11.33 -12.17 3.90
N VAL A 125 11.75 -11.13 4.62
CA VAL A 125 11.81 -9.76 4.08
C VAL A 125 12.77 -9.68 2.90
N LYS A 126 13.95 -10.29 3.00
CA LYS A 126 14.92 -10.36 1.90
C LYS A 126 14.35 -11.11 0.69
N LEU A 127 13.65 -12.22 0.94
CA LEU A 127 13.03 -13.01 -0.13
C LEU A 127 11.97 -12.20 -0.87
N GLN A 128 11.13 -11.46 -0.17
CA GLN A 128 10.13 -10.58 -0.80
C GLN A 128 10.78 -9.49 -1.65
N ILE A 129 11.84 -8.83 -1.15
CA ILE A 129 12.59 -7.84 -1.92
C ILE A 129 13.24 -8.49 -3.15
N LEU A 130 13.85 -9.66 -3.01
CA LEU A 130 14.47 -10.38 -4.12
C LEU A 130 13.43 -10.81 -5.16
N ASN A 131 12.27 -11.29 -4.74
CA ASN A 131 11.17 -11.62 -5.65
C ASN A 131 10.70 -10.39 -6.42
N ALA A 132 10.55 -9.25 -5.76
CA ALA A 132 10.13 -8.01 -6.39
C ALA A 132 11.19 -7.48 -7.38
N THR A 133 12.45 -7.45 -7.00
CA THR A 133 13.53 -6.88 -7.82
C THR A 133 14.07 -7.84 -8.87
N GLY A 134 14.27 -9.11 -8.51
CA GLY A 134 14.88 -10.12 -9.36
C GLY A 134 13.88 -10.78 -10.32
N TYR A 135 12.74 -11.24 -9.79
CA TYR A 135 11.76 -11.97 -10.62
C TYR A 135 10.67 -11.08 -11.20
N ALA A 136 10.17 -10.11 -10.44
CA ALA A 136 9.19 -9.16 -10.96
C ALA A 136 9.82 -7.97 -11.71
N ALA A 137 11.16 -7.83 -11.65
CA ALA A 137 11.91 -6.74 -12.27
C ALA A 137 11.44 -5.33 -11.89
N VAL A 138 10.91 -5.17 -10.67
CA VAL A 138 10.49 -3.87 -10.14
C VAL A 138 11.70 -3.14 -9.58
N PRO A 139 11.95 -1.88 -9.97
CA PRO A 139 13.05 -1.10 -9.38
C PRO A 139 12.89 -0.97 -7.86
N ALA A 140 13.98 -1.15 -7.12
CA ALA A 140 13.97 -1.02 -5.65
C ALA A 140 13.45 0.36 -5.19
N SER A 141 13.67 1.41 -5.96
CA SER A 141 13.15 2.76 -5.71
C SER A 141 11.63 2.89 -5.80
N LYS A 142 10.92 1.86 -6.25
CA LYS A 142 9.45 1.78 -6.25
C LYS A 142 8.90 0.91 -5.11
N LEU A 143 9.77 0.29 -4.30
CA LEU A 143 9.37 -0.64 -3.25
C LEU A 143 9.29 0.05 -1.88
N LEU A 144 8.20 -0.23 -1.16
CA LEU A 144 8.04 0.09 0.24
C LEU A 144 7.91 -1.22 1.04
N LEU A 145 8.47 -1.26 2.24
CA LEU A 145 8.18 -2.33 3.19
C LEU A 145 6.96 -1.95 4.01
N ALA A 146 6.09 -2.91 4.32
CA ALA A 146 4.96 -2.70 5.21
C ALA A 146 5.35 -3.00 6.66
N ALA A 147 4.75 -2.26 7.59
CA ALA A 147 4.86 -2.46 9.03
C ALA A 147 3.55 -2.14 9.73
N GLU A 148 3.38 -2.68 10.93
CA GLU A 148 2.22 -2.44 11.79
C GLU A 148 2.54 -1.36 12.83
N ALA A 149 1.80 -0.28 12.85
CA ALA A 149 1.93 0.74 13.89
C ALA A 149 1.29 0.24 15.19
N GLY A 150 2.03 0.38 16.32
CA GLY A 150 1.55 -0.06 17.61
C GLY A 150 1.39 -1.58 17.71
N ALA A 151 2.21 -2.34 16.97
CA ALA A 151 2.25 -3.79 17.10
C ALA A 151 2.40 -4.19 18.58
N PRO A 152 1.53 -5.05 19.11
CA PRO A 152 1.64 -5.45 20.50
C PRO A 152 2.97 -6.16 20.76
N LEU A 153 3.58 -5.84 21.89
CA LEU A 153 4.68 -6.64 22.43
C LEU A 153 4.25 -8.11 22.45
N LYS A 154 5.17 -8.99 22.10
CA LYS A 154 4.97 -10.43 21.96
C LYS A 154 4.05 -11.00 23.05
N ASP A 155 2.91 -11.51 22.62
CA ASP A 155 2.08 -12.40 23.42
C ASP A 155 2.25 -13.79 22.80
N GLU A 156 2.56 -14.81 23.57
CA GLU A 156 2.97 -16.14 23.08
C GLU A 156 2.00 -16.80 22.08
N ASP A 157 0.75 -16.31 22.02
CA ASP A 157 -0.31 -16.84 21.17
C ASP A 157 -0.67 -15.94 19.96
N ARG A 158 0.08 -14.87 19.68
CA ARG A 158 -0.24 -13.92 18.61
C ARG A 158 0.75 -13.97 17.46
N VAL A 159 0.22 -13.77 16.24
CA VAL A 159 1.04 -13.50 15.05
C VAL A 159 1.89 -12.25 15.31
N GLU A 160 3.20 -12.40 15.20
CA GLU A 160 4.13 -11.29 15.34
C GLU A 160 3.97 -10.35 14.13
N TYR A 161 3.61 -9.12 14.40
CA TYR A 161 3.61 -8.07 13.39
C TYR A 161 4.95 -7.35 13.39
N ALA A 162 5.42 -6.99 12.21
CA ALA A 162 6.64 -6.23 12.07
C ALA A 162 6.46 -4.80 12.56
N ALA A 163 7.25 -4.43 13.55
CA ALA A 163 7.21 -3.10 14.15
C ALA A 163 7.74 -2.02 13.20
N VAL A 164 7.13 -0.84 13.23
CA VAL A 164 7.50 0.31 12.39
C VAL A 164 8.97 0.70 12.56
N GLU A 165 9.48 0.67 13.78
CA GLU A 165 10.88 1.04 14.09
C GLU A 165 11.88 0.06 13.46
N GLU A 166 11.59 -1.24 13.55
CA GLU A 166 12.46 -2.27 12.99
C GLU A 166 12.44 -2.21 11.46
N MET A 167 11.27 -2.09 10.86
CA MET A 167 11.14 -2.00 9.41
C MET A 167 11.75 -0.73 8.83
N SER A 168 11.71 0.40 9.55
CA SER A 168 12.40 1.62 9.11
C SER A 168 13.92 1.43 9.03
N ARG A 169 14.52 0.70 9.98
CA ARG A 169 15.94 0.32 9.90
C ARG A 169 16.21 -0.61 8.72
N ARG A 170 15.32 -1.54 8.44
CA ARG A 170 15.46 -2.47 7.30
C ARG A 170 15.36 -1.78 5.96
N VAL A 171 14.47 -0.79 5.81
CA VAL A 171 14.41 0.03 4.58
C VAL A 171 15.79 0.63 4.26
N ILE A 172 16.49 1.14 5.27
CA ILE A 172 17.84 1.68 5.10
C ILE A 172 18.86 0.57 4.78
N ALA A 173 18.79 -0.54 5.52
CA ALA A 173 19.75 -1.63 5.39
C ALA A 173 19.67 -2.35 4.05
N TYR A 174 18.47 -2.48 3.47
CA TYR A 174 18.24 -3.13 2.18
C TYR A 174 18.15 -2.16 1.01
N GLY A 175 18.26 -0.86 1.29
CA GLY A 175 18.06 0.21 0.30
C GLY A 175 18.82 0.03 -1.02
N PRO A 176 18.57 0.89 -1.97
CA PRO A 176 17.73 2.08 -1.92
C PRO A 176 16.24 1.79 -2.18
N LEU A 177 15.51 1.39 -1.14
CA LEU A 177 14.06 1.25 -1.20
C LEU A 177 13.38 2.62 -1.14
N CYS A 178 12.13 2.71 -1.61
CA CYS A 178 11.37 3.96 -1.61
C CYS A 178 11.02 4.44 -0.20
N GLY A 179 10.63 3.52 0.68
CA GLY A 179 10.23 3.88 2.04
C GLY A 179 9.48 2.79 2.79
N LEU A 180 8.61 3.22 3.68
CA LEU A 180 7.82 2.39 4.58
C LEU A 180 6.31 2.69 4.41
N GLY A 181 5.49 1.64 4.33
CA GLY A 181 4.05 1.69 4.51
C GLY A 181 3.70 1.30 5.96
N ALA A 182 3.01 2.15 6.69
CA ALA A 182 2.58 1.86 8.05
C ALA A 182 1.06 1.67 8.10
N TYR A 183 0.65 0.48 8.58
CA TYR A 183 -0.76 0.16 8.81
C TYR A 183 -1.19 0.52 10.24
N ASN A 184 -2.49 0.71 10.44
CA ASN A 184 -3.11 0.94 11.74
C ASN A 184 -2.50 2.07 12.56
N ILE A 185 -2.16 3.17 11.89
CA ILE A 185 -1.53 4.36 12.51
C ILE A 185 -2.31 4.87 13.74
N GLY A 186 -3.62 4.61 13.80
CA GLY A 186 -4.44 4.91 14.97
C GLY A 186 -3.98 4.22 16.25
N ASN A 187 -3.33 3.06 16.15
CA ASN A 187 -2.79 2.37 17.32
C ASN A 187 -1.67 3.16 17.99
N ASP A 188 -0.84 3.85 17.21
CA ASP A 188 0.21 4.72 17.73
C ASP A 188 -0.35 6.03 18.33
N TYR A 189 -1.51 6.49 17.83
CA TYR A 189 -2.19 7.66 18.35
C TYR A 189 -2.92 7.38 19.67
N TYR A 190 -3.68 6.27 19.73
CA TYR A 190 -4.52 5.94 20.90
C TYR A 190 -3.76 5.34 22.07
N ASN A 191 -2.50 5.00 21.90
CA ASN A 191 -1.65 4.64 23.02
C ASN A 191 -1.27 5.93 23.79
N ALA A 192 -1.84 6.11 24.99
CA ALA A 192 -1.82 7.35 25.77
C ALA A 192 -0.42 7.96 25.96
N ASP A 193 0.61 7.11 25.98
CA ASP A 193 2.00 7.55 26.18
C ASP A 193 2.76 7.77 24.86
N MET A 194 2.17 7.43 23.73
CA MET A 194 2.89 7.33 22.47
C MET A 194 2.67 8.52 21.52
N ASN A 195 1.44 9.01 21.37
CA ASN A 195 1.10 10.18 20.54
C ASN A 195 1.89 10.24 19.21
N TYR A 196 1.75 9.21 18.37
CA TYR A 196 2.51 9.00 17.12
C TYR A 196 4.03 8.89 17.31
N LYS A 197 4.50 8.42 18.47
CA LYS A 197 5.93 8.33 18.77
C LYS A 197 6.66 7.40 17.81
N MET A 198 6.08 6.22 17.53
CA MET A 198 6.67 5.21 16.64
C MET A 198 6.77 5.75 15.21
N ILE A 199 5.68 6.34 14.70
CA ILE A 199 5.65 6.93 13.36
C ILE A 199 6.64 8.10 13.25
N ARG A 200 6.72 8.97 14.26
CA ARG A 200 7.69 10.08 14.25
C ARG A 200 9.13 9.58 14.27
N GLN A 201 9.43 8.54 15.04
CA GLN A 201 10.76 7.93 15.07
C GLN A 201 11.11 7.29 13.72
N ALA A 202 10.16 6.60 13.08
CA ALA A 202 10.36 6.04 11.75
C ALA A 202 10.64 7.14 10.70
N ILE A 203 9.86 8.22 10.72
CA ILE A 203 10.08 9.38 9.85
C ILE A 203 11.49 9.95 10.04
N GLN A 204 11.93 10.15 11.30
CA GLN A 204 13.28 10.66 11.59
C GLN A 204 14.38 9.69 11.16
N THR A 205 14.15 8.38 11.32
CA THR A 205 15.09 7.33 10.90
C THR A 205 15.26 7.32 9.37
N LEU A 206 14.16 7.45 8.63
CA LEU A 206 14.18 7.44 7.17
C LEU A 206 14.62 8.78 6.57
N ASN A 207 14.44 9.88 7.30
CA ASN A 207 14.78 11.24 6.87
C ASN A 207 15.66 11.92 7.94
N PRO A 208 16.88 11.45 8.14
CA PRO A 208 17.76 12.06 9.14
C PRO A 208 18.03 13.53 8.79
N SER A 209 17.87 14.41 9.77
CA SER A 209 18.21 15.82 9.61
C SER A 209 19.68 15.94 9.20
N LYS A 210 19.96 16.67 8.15
CA LYS A 210 21.33 17.00 7.72
C LYS A 210 21.97 17.99 8.68
#